data_ab531b6cbafbe58a4ec29789d6b228fa
#
_entry.id   ab531b6cbafbe58a4ec29789d6b228fa
#
_cell.length_a   1.000
_cell.length_b   1.000
_cell.length_c   1.000
_cell.angle_alpha   90.00
_cell.angle_beta   90.00
_cell.angle_gamma   90.00
#
_symmetry.space_group_name_H-M   'P 1'
#
loop_
_entity.id
_entity.type
_entity.pdbx_description
1 polymer ?
#
loop_
_entity_poly.entity_id
_entity_poly.type
_entity_poly.pdbx_seq_one_letter_code
_entity_poly.pdbx_strand_id
1 'polypeptide(L)'
;MSRTARAIALAMAFTSSACGASAGENACEREMARAALKHGVPLGMLYAVGLTETGRGDTLHPYALNIEGRPVYDTDKQAALRQVEAARLAGVRLIDIGCMQINHHFHARSFASVEAMLDPAQNVEYAARFLTELKAREGSWTKAVARYHAGPNNDPAQKKYVCRVIANMVATGFGRWTSNARAFCNP
;
A
#
# COMPACT_ATOMS: atom_id res chain seq x y z
N MET A 1 56.73 39.50 41.79
CA MET A 1 56.41 38.06 41.57
C MET A 1 55.02 38.03 40.96
N SER A 2 54.96 38.02 39.63
CA SER A 2 53.71 38.05 38.88
C SER A 2 53.43 36.64 38.31
N ARG A 3 52.26 36.05 38.66
CA ARG A 3 51.83 34.74 38.15
C ARG A 3 50.78 35.01 37.06
N THR A 4 51.20 34.79 35.82
CA THR A 4 50.28 34.80 34.69
C THR A 4 49.55 33.45 34.58
N ALA A 5 48.23 33.50 34.78
CA ALA A 5 47.34 32.37 34.55
C ALA A 5 47.00 32.26 33.06
N ARG A 6 47.36 31.16 32.42
CA ARG A 6 46.96 30.83 31.05
C ARG A 6 45.63 30.14 31.10
N ALA A 7 44.60 30.78 30.50
CA ALA A 7 43.30 30.15 30.23
C ALA A 7 43.41 29.26 29.01
N ILE A 8 43.12 27.95 29.17
CA ILE A 8 43.00 26.97 28.09
C ILE A 8 41.53 27.01 27.63
N ALA A 9 41.27 27.50 26.42
CA ALA A 9 40.01 27.43 25.78
C ALA A 9 39.81 26.06 25.13
N LEU A 10 38.90 25.27 25.66
CA LEU A 10 38.50 23.98 25.13
C LEU A 10 37.47 24.19 24.02
N ALA A 11 37.86 24.08 22.76
CA ALA A 11 36.95 24.14 21.61
C ALA A 11 36.20 22.81 21.50
N MET A 12 34.90 22.81 21.83
CA MET A 12 34.02 21.69 21.54
C MET A 12 33.64 21.71 20.05
N ALA A 13 34.16 20.78 19.28
CA ALA A 13 33.74 20.53 17.91
C ALA A 13 32.37 19.82 17.93
N PHE A 14 31.32 20.53 17.55
CA PHE A 14 30.02 19.92 17.27
C PHE A 14 30.14 19.18 15.92
N THR A 15 30.24 17.86 15.96
CA THR A 15 30.07 17.02 14.77
C THR A 15 28.57 16.94 14.46
N SER A 16 28.11 17.72 13.48
CA SER A 16 26.78 17.55 12.90
C SER A 16 26.73 16.20 12.21
N SER A 17 26.11 15.22 12.86
CA SER A 17 25.71 13.97 12.20
C SER A 17 24.67 14.33 11.15
N ALA A 18 25.09 14.37 9.89
CA ALA A 18 24.18 14.36 8.76
C ALA A 18 23.35 13.06 8.84
N CYS A 19 22.06 13.19 9.15
CA CYS A 19 21.11 12.12 9.04
C CYS A 19 21.10 11.69 7.57
N GLY A 20 21.78 10.59 7.26
CA GLY A 20 21.83 10.03 5.91
C GLY A 20 20.39 9.75 5.48
N ALA A 21 19.95 10.35 4.38
CA ALA A 21 18.70 9.96 3.74
C ALA A 21 18.79 8.46 3.42
N SER A 22 18.00 7.67 4.13
CA SER A 22 17.79 6.26 3.88
C SER A 22 17.42 6.08 2.41
N ALA A 23 18.06 5.17 1.71
CA ALA A 23 17.73 4.76 0.34
C ALA A 23 16.21 4.56 0.27
N GLY A 24 15.56 5.30 -0.61
CA GLY A 24 14.15 5.62 -0.75
C GLY A 24 13.15 4.62 -0.16
N GLU A 25 12.54 5.01 0.94
CA GLU A 25 11.30 4.41 1.42
C GLU A 25 10.28 4.34 0.27
N ASN A 26 9.72 3.15 0.03
CA ASN A 26 8.76 2.94 -1.03
C ASN A 26 7.56 3.89 -0.86
N ALA A 27 7.17 4.58 -1.93
CA ALA A 27 6.09 5.56 -1.87
C ALA A 27 4.76 4.96 -1.37
N CYS A 28 4.46 3.71 -1.73
CA CYS A 28 3.27 3.03 -1.23
C CYS A 28 3.34 2.82 0.28
N GLU A 29 4.49 2.36 0.81
CA GLU A 29 4.69 2.08 2.24
C GLU A 29 4.54 3.34 3.09
N ARG A 30 5.16 4.43 2.66
CA ARG A 30 5.04 5.72 3.33
C ARG A 30 3.59 6.18 3.41
N GLU A 31 2.86 6.10 2.31
CA GLU A 31 1.46 6.52 2.28
C GLU A 31 0.55 5.54 3.05
N MET A 32 0.88 4.25 3.08
CA MET A 32 0.18 3.27 3.93
C MET A 32 0.32 3.59 5.42
N ALA A 33 1.52 3.97 5.87
CA ALA A 33 1.72 4.37 7.26
C ALA A 33 0.87 5.58 7.64
N ARG A 34 0.78 6.59 6.77
CA ARG A 34 -0.06 7.78 6.98
C ARG A 34 -1.56 7.45 6.98
N ALA A 35 -2.02 6.70 5.98
CA ALA A 35 -3.43 6.35 5.83
C ALA A 35 -3.91 5.41 6.95
N ALA A 36 -3.07 4.47 7.39
CA ALA A 36 -3.35 3.58 8.51
C ALA A 36 -3.66 4.38 9.80
N LEU A 37 -2.83 5.36 10.12
CA LEU A 37 -3.03 6.24 11.28
C LEU A 37 -4.30 7.10 11.12
N LYS A 38 -4.50 7.69 9.95
CA LYS A 38 -5.62 8.60 9.68
C LYS A 38 -6.98 7.91 9.73
N HIS A 39 -7.08 6.68 9.21
CA HIS A 39 -8.34 5.94 9.08
C HIS A 39 -8.53 4.81 10.10
N GLY A 40 -7.57 4.61 11.00
CA GLY A 40 -7.63 3.52 11.99
C GLY A 40 -7.59 2.12 11.37
N VAL A 41 -6.94 1.99 10.20
CA VAL A 41 -6.71 0.70 9.53
C VAL A 41 -5.44 0.08 10.09
N PRO A 42 -5.42 -1.21 10.49
CA PRO A 42 -4.18 -1.85 10.90
C PRO A 42 -3.13 -1.80 9.78
N LEU A 43 -1.97 -1.18 10.04
CA LEU A 43 -0.92 -0.99 9.03
C LEU A 43 -0.53 -2.30 8.35
N GLY A 44 -0.31 -3.36 9.13
CA GLY A 44 0.08 -4.67 8.58
C GLY A 44 -0.98 -5.26 7.65
N MET A 45 -2.27 -4.98 7.88
CA MET A 45 -3.34 -5.39 6.98
C MET A 45 -3.30 -4.58 5.68
N LEU A 46 -3.16 -3.26 5.77
CA LEU A 46 -3.09 -2.40 4.59
C LEU A 46 -1.88 -2.76 3.70
N TYR A 47 -0.73 -3.01 4.33
CA TYR A 47 0.49 -3.47 3.67
C TYR A 47 0.30 -4.84 2.99
N ALA A 48 -0.29 -5.80 3.70
CA ALA A 48 -0.53 -7.14 3.17
C ALA A 48 -1.55 -7.15 2.02
N VAL A 49 -2.57 -6.28 2.08
CA VAL A 49 -3.49 -6.05 0.95
C VAL A 49 -2.71 -5.52 -0.25
N GLY A 50 -1.91 -4.47 -0.09
CA GLY A 50 -1.09 -3.92 -1.17
C GLY A 50 -0.16 -4.96 -1.79
N LEU A 51 0.55 -5.77 -0.99
CA LEU A 51 1.38 -6.88 -1.48
C LEU A 51 0.56 -7.94 -2.22
N THR A 52 -0.67 -8.20 -1.79
CA THR A 52 -1.55 -9.16 -2.47
C THR A 52 -1.98 -8.63 -3.84
N GLU A 53 -2.15 -7.33 -3.97
CA GLU A 53 -2.59 -6.65 -5.18
C GLU A 53 -1.45 -6.41 -6.18
N THR A 54 -0.33 -5.85 -5.71
CA THR A 54 0.76 -5.38 -6.59
C THR A 54 2.07 -6.13 -6.40
N GLY A 55 2.16 -6.99 -5.38
CA GLY A 55 3.42 -7.61 -4.98
C GLY A 55 4.04 -8.45 -6.10
N ARG A 56 5.21 -8.01 -6.57
CA ARG A 56 6.12 -8.81 -7.36
C ARG A 56 7.37 -9.07 -6.50
N GLY A 57 7.46 -10.29 -5.97
CA GLY A 57 8.36 -10.53 -4.83
C GLY A 57 7.80 -9.84 -3.58
N ASP A 58 8.65 -9.24 -2.78
CA ASP A 58 8.28 -8.57 -1.53
C ASP A 58 8.16 -7.04 -1.66
N THR A 59 7.98 -6.53 -2.90
CA THR A 59 8.02 -5.09 -3.18
C THR A 59 6.69 -4.59 -3.70
N LEU A 60 6.23 -3.46 -3.18
CA LEU A 60 5.08 -2.70 -3.68
C LEU A 60 5.46 -1.86 -4.89
N HIS A 61 4.55 -1.73 -5.84
CA HIS A 61 4.78 -1.00 -7.09
C HIS A 61 3.77 0.15 -7.23
N PRO A 62 4.18 1.42 -7.05
CA PRO A 62 3.27 2.55 -7.03
C PRO A 62 2.56 2.79 -8.37
N TYR A 63 3.17 2.37 -9.46
CA TYR A 63 2.62 2.54 -10.82
C TYR A 63 2.25 1.22 -11.49
N ALA A 64 2.01 0.17 -10.68
CA ALA A 64 1.52 -1.10 -11.18
C ALA A 64 0.12 -0.93 -11.78
N LEU A 65 -0.10 -1.63 -12.88
CA LEU A 65 -1.41 -1.74 -13.52
C LEU A 65 -1.76 -3.22 -13.70
N ASN A 66 -3.05 -3.51 -13.70
CA ASN A 66 -3.57 -4.77 -14.23
C ASN A 66 -4.62 -4.43 -15.29
N ILE A 67 -4.33 -4.76 -16.53
CA ILE A 67 -5.18 -4.46 -17.70
C ILE A 67 -5.81 -5.78 -18.16
N GLU A 68 -7.05 -6.03 -17.75
CA GLU A 68 -7.79 -7.26 -18.05
C GLU A 68 -7.02 -8.55 -17.70
N GLY A 69 -6.44 -8.60 -16.51
CA GLY A 69 -5.67 -9.75 -16.01
C GLY A 69 -4.19 -9.75 -16.42
N ARG A 70 -3.74 -8.80 -17.24
CA ARG A 70 -2.34 -8.66 -17.64
C ARG A 70 -1.64 -7.64 -16.75
N PRO A 71 -0.70 -8.05 -15.90
CA PRO A 71 0.05 -7.14 -15.04
C PRO A 71 1.06 -6.33 -15.85
N VAL A 72 1.18 -5.03 -15.54
CA VAL A 72 2.16 -4.10 -16.10
C VAL A 72 2.83 -3.37 -14.93
N TYR A 73 4.17 -3.31 -14.95
CA TYR A 73 4.97 -2.68 -13.91
C TYR A 73 5.81 -1.56 -14.53
N ASP A 74 5.21 -0.38 -14.61
CA ASP A 74 5.91 0.79 -15.12
C ASP A 74 6.84 1.38 -14.04
N THR A 75 7.92 1.98 -14.49
CA THR A 75 8.94 2.59 -13.61
C THR A 75 8.59 4.01 -13.22
N ASP A 76 7.71 4.68 -13.98
CA ASP A 76 7.29 6.04 -13.72
C ASP A 76 5.79 6.27 -14.00
N LYS A 77 5.27 7.33 -13.38
CA LYS A 77 3.86 7.70 -13.46
C LYS A 77 3.40 8.03 -14.88
N GLN A 78 4.25 8.64 -15.69
CA GLN A 78 3.88 9.05 -17.04
C GLN A 78 3.75 7.85 -17.99
N ALA A 79 4.62 6.85 -17.84
CA ALA A 79 4.50 5.59 -18.58
C ALA A 79 3.20 4.87 -18.21
N ALA A 80 2.90 4.74 -16.93
CA ALA A 80 1.66 4.13 -16.46
C ALA A 80 0.42 4.90 -16.98
N LEU A 81 0.43 6.23 -16.94
CA LEU A 81 -0.66 7.06 -17.47
C LEU A 81 -0.91 6.78 -18.95
N ARG A 82 0.14 6.77 -19.77
CA ARG A 82 0.00 6.44 -21.21
C ARG A 82 -0.62 5.06 -21.43
N GLN A 83 -0.24 4.06 -20.63
CA GLN A 83 -0.80 2.71 -20.71
C GLN A 83 -2.30 2.70 -20.38
N VAL A 84 -2.71 3.39 -19.32
CA VAL A 84 -4.13 3.49 -18.94
C VAL A 84 -4.93 4.19 -20.03
N GLU A 85 -4.44 5.30 -20.57
CA GLU A 85 -5.12 6.04 -21.63
C GLU A 85 -5.25 5.21 -22.91
N ALA A 86 -4.17 4.53 -23.33
CA ALA A 86 -4.20 3.64 -24.48
C ALA A 86 -5.21 2.50 -24.31
N ALA A 87 -5.25 1.87 -23.12
CA ALA A 87 -6.20 0.82 -22.81
C ALA A 87 -7.66 1.33 -22.84
N ARG A 88 -7.93 2.51 -22.29
CA ARG A 88 -9.26 3.14 -22.31
C ARG A 88 -9.70 3.49 -23.74
N LEU A 89 -8.82 4.02 -24.57
CA LEU A 89 -9.11 4.30 -25.98
C LEU A 89 -9.39 3.02 -26.77
N ALA A 90 -8.77 1.90 -26.40
CA ALA A 90 -9.06 0.58 -26.97
C ALA A 90 -10.35 -0.06 -26.40
N GLY A 91 -11.11 0.63 -25.55
CA GLY A 91 -12.37 0.15 -24.97
C GLY A 91 -12.21 -0.80 -23.79
N VAL A 92 -11.00 -0.96 -23.26
CA VAL A 92 -10.74 -1.79 -22.07
C VAL A 92 -11.42 -1.16 -20.85
N ARG A 93 -12.21 -1.97 -20.13
CA ARG A 93 -12.99 -1.50 -18.98
C ARG A 93 -12.32 -1.81 -17.65
N LEU A 94 -11.74 -2.99 -17.50
CA LEU A 94 -11.17 -3.44 -16.25
C LEU A 94 -9.69 -3.12 -16.19
N ILE A 95 -9.37 -2.01 -15.53
CA ILE A 95 -8.00 -1.53 -15.31
C ILE A 95 -7.83 -1.27 -13.83
N ASP A 96 -6.96 -2.04 -13.18
CA ASP A 96 -6.60 -1.82 -11.78
C ASP A 96 -5.33 -0.97 -11.72
N ILE A 97 -5.29 0.01 -10.81
CA ILE A 97 -4.32 1.10 -10.82
C ILE A 97 -3.63 1.27 -9.46
N GLY A 98 -2.30 1.32 -9.48
CA GLY A 98 -1.47 1.83 -8.39
C GLY A 98 -1.25 0.88 -7.23
N CYS A 99 -0.73 1.42 -6.11
CA CYS A 99 -0.34 0.68 -4.91
C CYS A 99 -1.38 -0.34 -4.41
N MET A 100 -2.65 0.03 -4.53
CA MET A 100 -3.77 -0.73 -3.97
C MET A 100 -4.69 -1.30 -5.06
N GLN A 101 -4.27 -1.27 -6.32
CA GLN A 101 -4.99 -1.78 -7.49
C GLN A 101 -6.47 -1.38 -7.52
N ILE A 102 -6.69 -0.08 -7.44
CA ILE A 102 -8.05 0.47 -7.49
C ILE A 102 -8.60 0.35 -8.90
N ASN A 103 -9.71 -0.38 -9.06
CA ASN A 103 -10.32 -0.61 -10.36
C ASN A 103 -10.95 0.67 -10.91
N HIS A 104 -10.48 1.11 -12.08
CA HIS A 104 -10.93 2.32 -12.76
C HIS A 104 -12.43 2.28 -13.06
N HIS A 105 -12.98 1.17 -13.55
CA HIS A 105 -14.38 1.07 -13.93
C HIS A 105 -15.35 1.35 -12.78
N PHE A 106 -15.02 0.85 -11.58
CA PHE A 106 -15.90 0.95 -10.42
C PHE A 106 -15.65 2.21 -9.59
N HIS A 107 -14.41 2.72 -9.59
CA HIS A 107 -13.97 3.72 -8.61
C HIS A 107 -13.49 5.04 -9.22
N ALA A 108 -13.43 5.20 -10.54
CA ALA A 108 -12.91 6.41 -11.17
C ALA A 108 -13.60 7.70 -10.71
N ARG A 109 -14.91 7.64 -10.43
CA ARG A 109 -15.70 8.80 -9.97
C ARG A 109 -15.28 9.34 -8.59
N SER A 110 -14.51 8.56 -7.86
CA SER A 110 -13.98 8.97 -6.54
C SER A 110 -12.66 9.74 -6.63
N PHE A 111 -12.14 9.94 -7.84
CA PHE A 111 -10.88 10.64 -8.12
C PHE A 111 -11.11 11.75 -9.13
N ALA A 112 -10.30 12.80 -9.04
CA ALA A 112 -10.38 13.93 -9.97
C ALA A 112 -9.93 13.54 -11.40
N SER A 113 -9.00 12.58 -11.52
CA SER A 113 -8.44 12.11 -12.80
C SER A 113 -7.75 10.74 -12.65
N VAL A 114 -7.29 10.18 -13.77
CA VAL A 114 -6.43 8.98 -13.78
C VAL A 114 -5.08 9.26 -13.12
N GLU A 115 -4.52 10.47 -13.31
CA GLU A 115 -3.29 10.88 -12.60
C GLU A 115 -3.46 10.87 -11.09
N ALA A 116 -4.65 11.22 -10.59
CA ALA A 116 -4.98 11.15 -9.17
C ALA A 116 -5.07 9.70 -8.69
N MET A 117 -5.58 8.78 -9.52
CA MET A 117 -5.56 7.34 -9.21
C MET A 117 -4.15 6.75 -9.17
N LEU A 118 -3.22 7.27 -10.00
CA LEU A 118 -1.81 6.88 -10.04
C LEU A 118 -0.95 7.57 -8.96
N ASP A 119 -1.50 8.56 -8.26
CA ASP A 119 -0.81 9.20 -7.15
C ASP A 119 -0.83 8.30 -5.91
N PRO A 120 0.33 7.86 -5.37
CA PRO A 120 0.37 6.93 -4.25
C PRO A 120 -0.40 7.41 -3.03
N ALA A 121 -0.38 8.72 -2.73
CA ALA A 121 -1.07 9.27 -1.56
C ALA A 121 -2.58 9.14 -1.73
N GLN A 122 -3.12 9.53 -2.88
CA GLN A 122 -4.56 9.46 -3.14
C GLN A 122 -5.05 8.02 -3.32
N ASN A 123 -4.25 7.18 -3.96
CA ASN A 123 -4.56 5.76 -4.17
C ASN A 123 -4.68 5.01 -2.84
N VAL A 124 -3.69 5.14 -1.96
CA VAL A 124 -3.66 4.49 -0.65
C VAL A 124 -4.70 5.10 0.30
N GLU A 125 -4.87 6.41 0.31
CA GLU A 125 -5.89 7.11 1.09
C GLU A 125 -7.30 6.61 0.76
N TYR A 126 -7.60 6.50 -0.53
CA TYR A 126 -8.88 5.96 -1.00
C TYR A 126 -9.10 4.52 -0.52
N ALA A 127 -8.10 3.65 -0.70
CA ALA A 127 -8.18 2.25 -0.28
C ALA A 127 -8.40 2.09 1.22
N ALA A 128 -7.70 2.87 2.05
CA ALA A 128 -7.86 2.84 3.51
C ALA A 128 -9.27 3.25 3.93
N ARG A 129 -9.79 4.34 3.36
CA ARG A 129 -11.16 4.79 3.59
C ARG A 129 -12.17 3.72 3.15
N PHE A 130 -12.02 3.16 1.96
CA PHE A 130 -12.90 2.12 1.43
C PHE A 130 -12.90 0.86 2.31
N LEU A 131 -11.73 0.42 2.79
CA LEU A 131 -11.62 -0.68 3.75
C LEU A 131 -12.36 -0.38 5.07
N THR A 132 -12.30 0.86 5.55
CA THR A 132 -13.02 1.27 6.76
C THR A 132 -14.54 1.26 6.55
N GLU A 133 -15.01 1.73 5.41
CA GLU A 133 -16.43 1.66 5.02
C GLU A 133 -16.89 0.21 4.91
N LEU A 134 -16.09 -0.65 4.29
CA LEU A 134 -16.35 -2.09 4.22
C LEU A 134 -16.40 -2.72 5.61
N LYS A 135 -15.46 -2.40 6.50
CA LYS A 135 -15.44 -2.91 7.87
C LYS A 135 -16.68 -2.49 8.66
N ALA A 136 -17.12 -1.24 8.49
CA ALA A 136 -18.33 -0.74 9.15
C ALA A 136 -19.59 -1.51 8.67
N ARG A 137 -19.67 -1.82 7.38
CA ARG A 137 -20.78 -2.56 6.79
C ARG A 137 -20.74 -4.06 7.10
N GLU A 138 -19.60 -4.68 7.03
CA GLU A 138 -19.41 -6.14 7.15
C GLU A 138 -19.14 -6.62 8.58
N GLY A 139 -18.86 -5.70 9.51
CA GLY A 139 -18.65 -5.96 10.94
C GLY A 139 -17.24 -6.45 11.32
N SER A 140 -16.38 -6.83 10.37
CA SER A 140 -15.01 -7.28 10.66
C SER A 140 -14.03 -6.94 9.56
N TRP A 141 -12.73 -6.84 9.92
CA TRP A 141 -11.67 -6.62 8.95
C TRP A 141 -11.50 -7.78 7.96
N THR A 142 -11.68 -9.03 8.41
CA THR A 142 -11.60 -10.20 7.53
C THR A 142 -12.63 -10.13 6.41
N LYS A 143 -13.88 -9.78 6.76
CA LYS A 143 -14.94 -9.60 5.77
C LYS A 143 -14.71 -8.37 4.90
N ALA A 144 -14.19 -7.27 5.46
CA ALA A 144 -13.83 -6.09 4.69
C ALA A 144 -12.78 -6.41 3.61
N VAL A 145 -11.71 -7.13 3.98
CA VAL A 145 -10.68 -7.59 3.05
C VAL A 145 -11.26 -8.52 1.98
N ALA A 146 -12.14 -9.43 2.35
CA ALA A 146 -12.83 -10.30 1.40
C ALA A 146 -13.63 -9.49 0.36
N ARG A 147 -14.38 -8.49 0.82
CA ARG A 147 -15.21 -7.59 -0.01
C ARG A 147 -14.41 -6.61 -0.85
N TYR A 148 -13.22 -6.26 -0.41
CA TYR A 148 -12.31 -5.39 -1.16
C TYR A 148 -11.97 -5.99 -2.52
N HIS A 149 -11.67 -7.28 -2.56
CA HIS A 149 -11.26 -8.00 -3.77
C HIS A 149 -12.45 -8.53 -4.58
N ALA A 150 -13.47 -9.06 -3.91
CA ALA A 150 -14.57 -9.73 -4.58
C ALA A 150 -15.92 -9.25 -4.05
N GLY A 151 -16.82 -8.96 -4.97
CA GLY A 151 -18.19 -8.58 -4.64
C GLY A 151 -18.95 -9.64 -3.82
N PRO A 152 -20.21 -9.38 -3.44
CA PRO A 152 -21.04 -10.33 -2.74
C PRO A 152 -21.23 -11.62 -3.57
N ASN A 153 -21.42 -12.75 -2.89
CA ASN A 153 -21.72 -14.04 -3.52
C ASN A 153 -20.56 -14.66 -4.31
N ASN A 154 -19.32 -14.33 -3.95
CA ASN A 154 -18.11 -14.96 -4.53
C ASN A 154 -17.19 -15.51 -3.42
N ASP A 155 -17.75 -16.37 -2.58
CA ASP A 155 -17.07 -16.91 -1.41
C ASP A 155 -15.73 -17.63 -1.71
N PRO A 156 -15.58 -18.43 -2.80
CA PRO A 156 -14.30 -19.03 -3.11
C PRO A 156 -13.18 -18.02 -3.40
N ALA A 157 -13.48 -16.97 -4.18
CA ALA A 157 -12.52 -15.91 -4.48
C ALA A 157 -12.18 -15.09 -3.23
N GLN A 158 -13.19 -14.77 -2.42
CA GLN A 158 -13.03 -14.08 -1.15
C GLN A 158 -12.13 -14.86 -0.18
N LYS A 159 -12.38 -16.16 0.01
CA LYS A 159 -11.57 -17.03 0.87
C LYS A 159 -10.12 -17.07 0.41
N LYS A 160 -9.90 -17.35 -0.88
CA LYS A 160 -8.57 -17.40 -1.47
C LYS A 160 -7.80 -16.09 -1.27
N TYR A 161 -8.47 -14.96 -1.46
CA TYR A 161 -7.86 -13.65 -1.29
C TYR A 161 -7.49 -13.37 0.17
N VAL A 162 -8.41 -13.58 1.11
CA VAL A 162 -8.17 -13.41 2.55
C VAL A 162 -6.97 -14.25 3.00
N CYS A 163 -6.87 -15.48 2.52
CA CYS A 163 -5.76 -16.36 2.89
C CYS A 163 -4.41 -15.88 2.34
N ARG A 164 -4.38 -15.28 1.16
CA ARG A 164 -3.17 -14.61 0.63
C ARG A 164 -2.78 -13.40 1.47
N VAL A 165 -3.75 -12.58 1.87
CA VAL A 165 -3.50 -11.42 2.74
C VAL A 165 -2.96 -11.88 4.10
N ILE A 166 -3.53 -12.92 4.72
CA ILE A 166 -3.01 -13.49 5.98
C ILE A 166 -1.58 -14.00 5.79
N ALA A 167 -1.30 -14.73 4.70
CA ALA A 167 0.04 -15.23 4.40
C ALA A 167 1.05 -14.08 4.27
N ASN A 168 0.69 -12.99 3.57
CA ASN A 168 1.53 -11.79 3.45
C ASN A 168 1.74 -11.09 4.80
N MET A 169 0.71 -10.98 5.64
CA MET A 169 0.86 -10.45 7.01
C MET A 169 1.87 -11.26 7.84
N VAL A 170 1.84 -12.58 7.71
CA VAL A 170 2.79 -13.46 8.42
C VAL A 170 4.20 -13.34 7.85
N ALA A 171 4.33 -13.37 6.54
CA ALA A 171 5.63 -13.28 5.85
C ALA A 171 6.35 -11.96 6.16
N THR A 172 5.60 -10.88 6.33
CA THR A 172 6.14 -9.52 6.61
C THR A 172 6.29 -9.23 8.11
N GLY A 173 6.01 -10.19 8.98
CA GLY A 173 6.15 -10.02 10.43
C GLY A 173 5.02 -9.22 11.12
N PHE A 174 4.00 -8.78 10.38
CA PHE A 174 2.84 -8.08 10.94
C PHE A 174 1.81 -9.00 11.60
N GLY A 175 1.97 -10.31 11.47
CA GLY A 175 1.02 -11.28 12.00
C GLY A 175 1.65 -12.65 12.28
N ARG A 176 0.80 -13.57 12.74
CA ARG A 176 1.14 -14.98 12.93
C ARG A 176 -0.03 -15.87 12.55
N TRP A 177 0.25 -17.09 12.15
CA TRP A 177 -0.78 -18.09 11.94
C TRP A 177 -1.43 -18.47 13.28
N THR A 178 -2.70 -18.12 13.44
CA THR A 178 -3.54 -18.59 14.56
C THR A 178 -4.21 -19.91 14.19
N SER A 179 -4.71 -20.64 15.20
CA SER A 179 -5.48 -21.88 14.95
C SER A 179 -6.69 -21.62 14.04
N ASN A 180 -7.41 -20.51 14.25
CA ASN A 180 -8.55 -20.13 13.42
C ASN A 180 -8.13 -19.81 11.98
N ALA A 181 -7.02 -19.08 11.79
CA ALA A 181 -6.51 -18.78 10.45
C ALA A 181 -6.08 -20.04 9.71
N ARG A 182 -5.41 -20.99 10.41
CA ARG A 182 -5.05 -22.29 9.84
C ARG A 182 -6.28 -23.10 9.44
N ALA A 183 -7.27 -23.20 10.34
CA ALA A 183 -8.50 -23.94 10.05
C ALA A 183 -9.27 -23.34 8.87
N PHE A 184 -9.27 -21.99 8.75
CA PHE A 184 -9.94 -21.30 7.65
C PHE A 184 -9.21 -21.47 6.32
N CYS A 185 -7.88 -21.33 6.30
CA CYS A 185 -7.10 -21.27 5.07
C CYS A 185 -6.54 -22.64 4.62
N ASN A 186 -6.40 -23.60 5.53
CA ASN A 186 -5.73 -24.89 5.28
C ASN A 186 -4.37 -24.68 4.58
N PRO A 187 -3.45 -23.88 5.18
CA PRO A 187 -2.14 -23.59 4.58
C PRO A 187 -1.21 -24.80 4.65
#